data_8dfbc61742a9180faa73cd4630865229
#
_entry.id   8dfbc61742a9180faa73cd4630865229
#
_cell.length_a   1.000
_cell.length_b   1.000
_cell.length_c   1.000
_cell.angle_alpha   90.00
_cell.angle_beta   90.00
_cell.angle_gamma   90.00
#
_symmetry.space_group_name_H-M   'P 1'
#
loop_
_entity.id
_entity.type
_entity.pdbx_description
1 polymer ?
#
loop_
_entity_poly.entity_id
_entity_poly.type
_entity_poly.pdbx_seq_one_letter_code
_entity_poly.pdbx_strand_id
1 'polypeptide(L)'
;MQDTLNAKIADLKVFLYGGLRSLPFTLGGTMLMIGLFTSNYAILFFLIGLLLVAPLGSWVVNRIIPIIWNCILYLGYLLIYLFKGQEGAESYKPTSFLNIPYFQTTVTDVCKLIIPFSSSSPSGPETVISSEWMAMTSFFIGYVVCNSLQLYTNDVTGSATLNVPNAPDTQMKINKRKSQAMFALVSISIFALIVLGFRWSTGCENGISLLLTGAGFGAAGYYWYQLLSEVGQGRLSDIFGIANRLLVPSAIKNGPIACVPIPAQ
;
A
#
# COMPACT_ATOMS: atom_id res chain seq x y z
N MET A 1 10.53 37.28 -20.61
CA MET A 1 11.06 36.51 -19.44
C MET A 1 9.97 35.78 -18.68
N GLN A 2 8.81 36.41 -18.46
CA GLN A 2 7.67 35.80 -17.77
C GLN A 2 7.03 34.65 -18.57
N ASP A 3 6.94 34.77 -19.89
CA ASP A 3 6.36 33.75 -20.76
C ASP A 3 7.24 32.48 -20.84
N THR A 4 8.56 32.66 -20.85
CA THR A 4 9.51 31.53 -20.82
C THR A 4 9.49 30.80 -19.47
N LEU A 5 9.25 31.51 -18.37
CA LEU A 5 9.09 30.91 -17.05
C LEU A 5 7.79 30.12 -16.96
N ASN A 6 6.69 30.71 -17.46
CA ASN A 6 5.38 30.02 -17.45
C ASN A 6 5.39 28.77 -18.33
N ALA A 7 6.06 28.79 -19.48
CA ALA A 7 6.24 27.60 -20.32
C ALA A 7 7.02 26.52 -19.61
N LYS A 8 8.14 26.85 -18.95
CA LYS A 8 8.92 25.85 -18.16
C LYS A 8 8.15 25.29 -16.98
N ILE A 9 7.33 26.11 -16.32
CA ILE A 9 6.45 25.63 -15.24
C ILE A 9 5.39 24.67 -15.79
N ALA A 10 4.84 24.96 -16.97
CA ALA A 10 3.88 24.07 -17.62
C ALA A 10 4.52 22.72 -17.99
N ASP A 11 5.72 22.74 -18.58
CA ASP A 11 6.47 21.52 -18.91
C ASP A 11 6.82 20.71 -17.66
N LEU A 12 7.23 21.38 -16.58
CA LEU A 12 7.50 20.73 -15.30
C LEU A 12 6.24 20.06 -14.72
N LYS A 13 5.09 20.74 -14.79
CA LYS A 13 3.81 20.14 -14.37
C LYS A 13 3.49 18.88 -15.17
N VAL A 14 3.60 18.92 -16.50
CA VAL A 14 3.33 17.77 -17.37
C VAL A 14 4.26 16.60 -17.01
N PHE A 15 5.55 16.89 -16.79
CA PHE A 15 6.52 15.88 -16.37
C PHE A 15 6.19 15.26 -15.01
N LEU A 16 5.86 16.09 -14.01
CA LEU A 16 5.46 15.62 -12.67
C LEU A 16 4.18 14.79 -12.73
N TYR A 17 3.18 15.24 -13.50
CA TYR A 17 1.94 14.46 -13.68
C TYR A 17 2.20 13.11 -14.35
N GLY A 18 3.04 13.08 -15.38
CA GLY A 18 3.43 11.83 -16.05
C GLY A 18 4.11 10.84 -15.10
N GLY A 19 5.08 11.34 -14.31
CA GLY A 19 5.75 10.52 -13.28
C GLY A 19 4.80 10.02 -12.20
N LEU A 20 3.89 10.87 -11.72
CA LEU A 20 2.92 10.47 -10.70
C LEU A 20 1.89 9.45 -11.22
N ARG A 21 1.45 9.55 -12.46
CA ARG A 21 0.52 8.57 -13.06
C ARG A 21 1.10 7.15 -13.13
N SER A 22 2.41 7.03 -13.35
CA SER A 22 3.11 5.73 -13.41
C SER A 22 3.70 5.29 -12.07
N LEU A 23 3.55 6.09 -11.01
CA LEU A 23 4.21 5.89 -9.72
C LEU A 23 4.06 4.47 -9.15
N PRO A 24 2.87 3.83 -9.09
CA PRO A 24 2.75 2.48 -8.55
C PRO A 24 3.56 1.45 -9.34
N PHE A 25 3.62 1.58 -10.66
CA PHE A 25 4.42 0.67 -11.51
C PHE A 25 5.91 0.96 -11.43
N THR A 26 6.31 2.22 -11.32
CA THR A 26 7.73 2.57 -11.12
C THR A 26 8.22 2.09 -9.77
N LEU A 27 7.41 2.23 -8.70
CA LEU A 27 7.71 1.65 -7.39
C LEU A 27 7.81 0.11 -7.46
N GLY A 28 6.84 -0.55 -8.08
CA GLY A 28 6.86 -1.99 -8.29
C GLY A 28 8.08 -2.45 -9.10
N GLY A 29 8.38 -1.77 -10.20
CA GLY A 29 9.53 -2.07 -11.05
C GLY A 29 10.87 -1.86 -10.35
N THR A 30 11.04 -0.76 -9.61
CA THR A 30 12.26 -0.54 -8.82
C THR A 30 12.43 -1.58 -7.72
N MET A 31 11.34 -1.96 -7.03
CA MET A 31 11.38 -3.04 -6.05
C MET A 31 11.73 -4.37 -6.68
N LEU A 32 11.18 -4.69 -7.87
CA LEU A 32 11.52 -5.90 -8.59
C LEU A 32 13.02 -5.96 -8.92
N MET A 33 13.57 -4.88 -9.44
CA MET A 33 15.01 -4.80 -9.74
C MET A 33 15.85 -4.97 -8.48
N ILE A 34 15.50 -4.30 -7.39
CA ILE A 34 16.19 -4.46 -6.10
C ILE A 34 16.11 -5.93 -5.64
N GLY A 35 14.93 -6.57 -5.74
CA GLY A 35 14.74 -7.97 -5.37
C GLY A 35 15.62 -8.92 -6.14
N LEU A 36 15.71 -8.73 -7.45
CA LEU A 36 16.55 -9.56 -8.33
C LEU A 36 18.04 -9.39 -8.00
N PHE A 37 18.51 -8.16 -7.85
CA PHE A 37 19.92 -7.89 -7.54
C PHE A 37 20.34 -8.31 -6.14
N THR A 38 19.43 -8.25 -5.18
CA THR A 38 19.70 -8.61 -3.78
C THR A 38 19.32 -10.06 -3.44
N SER A 39 18.76 -10.80 -4.40
CA SER A 39 18.19 -12.15 -4.19
C SER A 39 17.20 -12.21 -3.03
N ASN A 40 16.41 -11.14 -2.85
CA ASN A 40 15.42 -11.04 -1.80
C ASN A 40 14.04 -11.47 -2.31
N TYR A 41 13.68 -12.72 -2.04
CA TYR A 41 12.37 -13.28 -2.45
C TYR A 41 11.16 -12.62 -1.78
N ALA A 42 11.33 -11.96 -0.63
CA ALA A 42 10.26 -11.23 0.03
C ALA A 42 9.64 -10.17 -0.90
N ILE A 43 10.45 -9.57 -1.74
CA ILE A 43 9.99 -8.57 -2.72
C ILE A 43 9.03 -9.18 -3.74
N LEU A 44 9.22 -10.42 -4.18
CA LEU A 44 8.29 -11.08 -5.10
C LEU A 44 6.92 -11.29 -4.46
N PHE A 45 6.87 -11.72 -3.21
CA PHE A 45 5.61 -11.88 -2.48
C PHE A 45 4.92 -10.53 -2.20
N PHE A 46 5.68 -9.50 -1.91
CA PHE A 46 5.16 -8.13 -1.83
C PHE A 46 4.56 -7.68 -3.16
N LEU A 47 5.23 -7.93 -4.29
CA LEU A 47 4.76 -7.55 -5.62
C LEU A 47 3.47 -8.28 -6.02
N ILE A 48 3.27 -9.53 -5.59
CA ILE A 48 1.98 -10.23 -5.74
C ILE A 48 0.87 -9.43 -5.04
N GLY A 49 1.10 -8.97 -3.81
CA GLY A 49 0.15 -8.11 -3.12
C GLY A 49 -0.13 -6.80 -3.87
N LEU A 50 0.93 -6.11 -4.28
CA LEU A 50 0.83 -4.82 -4.95
C LEU A 50 0.17 -4.89 -6.32
N LEU A 51 0.55 -5.86 -7.16
CA LEU A 51 0.13 -5.92 -8.57
C LEU A 51 -1.11 -6.78 -8.80
N LEU A 52 -1.47 -7.64 -7.85
CA LEU A 52 -2.63 -8.52 -7.95
C LEU A 52 -3.70 -8.18 -6.90
N VAL A 53 -3.34 -8.19 -5.62
CA VAL A 53 -4.32 -8.03 -4.52
C VAL A 53 -4.90 -6.62 -4.49
N ALA A 54 -4.08 -5.58 -4.65
CA ALA A 54 -4.55 -4.21 -4.61
C ALA A 54 -5.48 -3.85 -5.80
N PRO A 55 -5.15 -4.14 -7.08
CA PRO A 55 -6.06 -3.90 -8.19
C PRO A 55 -7.33 -4.75 -8.14
N LEU A 56 -7.23 -6.05 -7.79
CA LEU A 56 -8.41 -6.89 -7.60
C LEU A 56 -9.31 -6.38 -6.49
N GLY A 57 -8.72 -5.95 -5.37
CA GLY A 57 -9.46 -5.32 -4.27
C GLY A 57 -10.19 -4.06 -4.73
N SER A 58 -9.54 -3.17 -5.50
CA SER A 58 -10.16 -1.99 -6.08
C SER A 58 -11.33 -2.35 -7.01
N TRP A 59 -11.14 -3.36 -7.86
CA TRP A 59 -12.20 -3.85 -8.73
C TRP A 59 -13.40 -4.38 -7.92
N VAL A 60 -13.15 -5.17 -6.87
CA VAL A 60 -14.18 -5.68 -5.96
C VAL A 60 -14.93 -4.53 -5.29
N VAL A 61 -14.22 -3.54 -4.74
CA VAL A 61 -14.81 -2.36 -4.09
C VAL A 61 -15.71 -1.62 -5.09
N ASN A 62 -15.25 -1.38 -6.30
CA ASN A 62 -16.00 -0.65 -7.32
C ASN A 62 -17.23 -1.41 -7.85
N ARG A 63 -17.27 -2.74 -7.72
CA ARG A 63 -18.40 -3.56 -8.18
C ARG A 63 -19.36 -3.95 -7.05
N ILE A 64 -18.81 -4.39 -5.92
CA ILE A 64 -19.62 -4.99 -4.84
C ILE A 64 -20.26 -3.91 -3.97
N ILE A 65 -19.55 -2.84 -3.62
CA ILE A 65 -20.11 -1.78 -2.75
C ILE A 65 -21.35 -1.12 -3.35
N PRO A 66 -21.39 -0.74 -4.64
CA PRO A 66 -22.60 -0.21 -5.25
C PRO A 66 -23.79 -1.18 -5.19
N ILE A 67 -23.53 -2.47 -5.39
CA ILE A 67 -24.59 -3.49 -5.31
C ILE A 67 -25.16 -3.58 -3.90
N ILE A 68 -24.29 -3.67 -2.88
CA ILE A 68 -24.73 -3.72 -1.48
C ILE A 68 -25.52 -2.47 -1.13
N TRP A 69 -25.02 -1.29 -1.50
CA TRP A 69 -25.69 -0.01 -1.25
C TRP A 69 -27.08 0.03 -1.86
N ASN A 70 -27.22 -0.39 -3.12
CA ASN A 70 -28.51 -0.44 -3.78
C ASN A 70 -29.46 -1.46 -3.13
N CYS A 71 -28.95 -2.61 -2.68
CA CYS A 71 -29.74 -3.56 -1.91
C CYS A 71 -30.27 -2.95 -0.61
N ILE A 72 -29.46 -2.18 0.11
CA ILE A 72 -29.86 -1.48 1.34
C ILE A 72 -30.93 -0.43 1.03
N LEU A 73 -30.72 0.38 -0.01
CA LEU A 73 -31.69 1.39 -0.42
C LEU A 73 -33.02 0.76 -0.85
N TYR A 74 -32.97 -0.34 -1.59
CA TYR A 74 -34.16 -1.06 -2.02
C TYR A 74 -34.91 -1.69 -0.85
N LEU A 75 -34.19 -2.25 0.13
CA LEU A 75 -34.77 -2.74 1.37
C LEU A 75 -35.43 -1.63 2.16
N GLY A 76 -34.78 -0.48 2.27
CA GLY A 76 -35.36 0.73 2.89
C GLY A 76 -36.62 1.21 2.20
N TYR A 77 -36.62 1.25 0.87
CA TYR A 77 -37.79 1.57 0.06
C TYR A 77 -38.94 0.59 0.33
N LEU A 78 -38.66 -0.71 0.36
CA LEU A 78 -39.65 -1.75 0.62
C LEU A 78 -40.26 -1.61 2.03
N LEU A 79 -39.47 -1.29 3.04
CA LEU A 79 -39.94 -1.02 4.39
C LEU A 79 -40.85 0.22 4.42
N ILE A 80 -40.49 1.32 3.75
CA ILE A 80 -41.32 2.53 3.68
C ILE A 80 -42.63 2.21 2.94
N TYR A 81 -42.59 1.42 1.87
CA TYR A 81 -43.76 0.97 1.13
C TYR A 81 -44.74 0.19 2.02
N LEU A 82 -44.21 -0.72 2.86
CA LEU A 82 -45.04 -1.52 3.79
C LEU A 82 -45.68 -0.66 4.89
N PHE A 83 -44.99 0.39 5.38
CA PHE A 83 -45.50 1.21 6.48
C PHE A 83 -46.34 2.41 6.03
N LYS A 84 -46.00 3.05 4.93
CA LYS A 84 -46.65 4.29 4.46
C LYS A 84 -47.53 4.13 3.19
N GLY A 85 -47.50 2.96 2.56
CA GLY A 85 -48.20 2.72 1.31
C GLY A 85 -47.48 3.33 0.09
N GLN A 86 -48.14 3.22 -1.08
CA GLN A 86 -47.54 3.54 -2.39
C GLN A 86 -47.20 5.03 -2.53
N GLU A 87 -48.08 5.93 -2.07
CA GLU A 87 -47.90 7.38 -2.20
C GLU A 87 -46.70 7.91 -1.38
N GLY A 88 -46.42 7.31 -0.20
CA GLY A 88 -45.29 7.69 0.64
C GLY A 88 -43.95 7.10 0.17
N ALA A 89 -43.99 6.02 -0.61
CA ALA A 89 -42.78 5.32 -1.07
C ALA A 89 -42.22 5.90 -2.38
N GLU A 90 -43.05 6.48 -3.25
CA GLU A 90 -42.59 7.00 -4.55
C GLU A 90 -41.51 8.08 -4.43
N SER A 91 -41.55 8.90 -3.36
CA SER A 91 -40.56 9.92 -3.08
C SER A 91 -39.18 9.36 -2.74
N TYR A 92 -39.08 8.10 -2.34
CA TYR A 92 -37.85 7.43 -1.92
C TYR A 92 -37.36 6.36 -2.91
N LYS A 93 -37.97 6.26 -4.10
CA LYS A 93 -37.59 5.29 -5.09
C LYS A 93 -36.15 5.53 -5.55
N PRO A 94 -35.26 4.53 -5.44
CA PRO A 94 -33.88 4.67 -5.90
C PRO A 94 -33.85 4.91 -7.41
N THR A 95 -33.34 6.06 -7.82
CA THR A 95 -33.36 6.49 -9.23
C THR A 95 -32.20 5.97 -10.06
N SER A 96 -31.15 5.46 -9.41
CA SER A 96 -29.97 4.97 -10.12
C SER A 96 -29.27 3.85 -9.38
N PHE A 97 -29.04 2.74 -10.06
CA PHE A 97 -28.47 1.51 -9.52
C PHE A 97 -26.95 1.62 -9.21
N LEU A 98 -26.26 2.64 -9.69
CA LEU A 98 -24.79 2.73 -9.61
C LEU A 98 -24.30 4.04 -9.01
N ASN A 99 -25.18 4.96 -8.66
CA ASN A 99 -24.77 6.27 -8.16
C ASN A 99 -24.82 6.32 -6.63
N ILE A 100 -23.65 6.26 -5.98
CA ILE A 100 -23.53 6.48 -4.54
C ILE A 100 -23.05 7.90 -4.34
N PRO A 101 -23.95 8.84 -4.02
CA PRO A 101 -23.55 10.22 -3.77
C PRO A 101 -22.51 10.25 -2.63
N TYR A 102 -21.54 11.14 -2.73
CA TYR A 102 -20.44 11.38 -1.78
C TYR A 102 -19.26 10.40 -1.80
N PHE A 103 -19.41 9.16 -2.28
CA PHE A 103 -18.32 8.17 -2.28
C PHE A 103 -17.65 8.00 -3.64
N GLN A 104 -18.32 8.45 -4.70
CA GLN A 104 -17.76 8.33 -6.05
C GLN A 104 -16.93 9.53 -6.43
N THR A 105 -15.84 9.24 -7.10
CA THR A 105 -14.96 10.23 -7.72
C THR A 105 -14.95 10.01 -9.23
N THR A 106 -14.99 11.10 -9.99
CA THR A 106 -14.83 11.07 -11.44
C THR A 106 -13.35 11.12 -11.76
N VAL A 107 -12.79 9.98 -12.14
CA VAL A 107 -11.38 9.89 -12.54
C VAL A 107 -11.22 10.39 -13.96
N THR A 108 -10.61 11.56 -14.11
CA THR A 108 -10.24 12.11 -15.41
C THR A 108 -9.02 11.39 -15.96
N ASP A 109 -8.74 11.54 -17.27
CA ASP A 109 -7.59 10.88 -17.90
C ASP A 109 -6.24 11.25 -17.27
N VAL A 110 -6.15 12.43 -16.66
CA VAL A 110 -4.95 12.87 -15.92
C VAL A 110 -4.74 12.06 -14.62
N CYS A 111 -5.83 11.55 -14.04
CA CYS A 111 -5.82 10.84 -12.76
C CYS A 111 -5.73 9.31 -12.91
N LYS A 112 -5.92 8.79 -14.13
CA LYS A 112 -5.87 7.35 -14.40
C LYS A 112 -4.45 6.83 -14.28
N LEU A 113 -4.35 5.58 -13.82
CA LEU A 113 -3.12 4.84 -13.82
C LEU A 113 -2.66 4.59 -15.27
N ILE A 114 -1.40 4.90 -15.57
CA ILE A 114 -0.78 4.53 -16.84
C ILE A 114 -0.06 3.20 -16.63
N ILE A 115 -0.51 2.20 -17.36
CA ILE A 115 0.21 0.92 -17.46
C ILE A 115 1.30 1.12 -18.53
N PRO A 116 2.59 1.05 -18.17
CA PRO A 116 3.67 1.12 -19.15
C PRO A 116 3.46 0.03 -20.21
N PHE A 117 3.68 0.38 -21.47
CA PHE A 117 3.52 -0.53 -22.62
C PHE A 117 2.08 -0.94 -22.98
N SER A 118 1.07 -0.36 -22.37
CA SER A 118 -0.31 -0.54 -22.79
C SER A 118 -0.71 0.53 -23.80
N SER A 119 -1.19 0.12 -24.95
CA SER A 119 -1.76 1.01 -25.98
C SER A 119 -3.24 1.31 -25.74
N SER A 120 -3.70 1.35 -24.48
CA SER A 120 -5.09 1.63 -24.17
C SER A 120 -5.47 3.03 -24.65
N SER A 121 -6.44 3.10 -25.54
CA SER A 121 -7.11 4.33 -25.94
C SER A 121 -7.68 5.02 -24.69
N PRO A 122 -7.68 6.37 -24.62
CA PRO A 122 -8.25 7.09 -23.50
C PRO A 122 -9.76 6.75 -23.43
N SER A 123 -10.10 5.90 -22.47
CA SER A 123 -11.51 5.69 -22.09
C SER A 123 -11.95 6.97 -21.37
N GLY A 124 -13.10 7.54 -21.73
CA GLY A 124 -13.64 8.77 -21.15
C GLY A 124 -13.67 8.78 -19.60
N PRO A 125 -14.15 9.85 -18.98
CA PRO A 125 -14.17 9.97 -17.52
C PRO A 125 -14.95 8.81 -16.89
N GLU A 126 -14.34 8.13 -15.92
CA GLU A 126 -14.93 6.98 -15.24
C GLU A 126 -15.24 7.35 -13.80
N THR A 127 -16.43 7.01 -13.33
CA THR A 127 -16.82 7.19 -11.92
C THR A 127 -16.47 5.94 -11.13
N VAL A 128 -15.60 6.08 -10.14
CA VAL A 128 -15.13 4.98 -9.29
C VAL A 128 -15.20 5.37 -7.81
N ILE A 129 -15.34 4.39 -6.93
CA ILE A 129 -15.24 4.58 -5.48
C ILE A 129 -13.78 4.55 -5.06
N SER A 130 -13.01 3.63 -5.64
CA SER A 130 -11.60 3.44 -5.36
C SER A 130 -10.82 3.45 -6.66
N SER A 131 -9.90 4.40 -6.84
CA SER A 131 -9.00 4.37 -7.99
C SER A 131 -7.91 3.31 -7.78
N GLU A 132 -7.57 2.58 -8.84
CA GLU A 132 -6.51 1.57 -8.80
C GLU A 132 -5.17 2.17 -8.37
N TRP A 133 -4.89 3.38 -8.84
CA TRP A 133 -3.69 4.12 -8.47
C TRP A 133 -3.59 4.31 -6.96
N MET A 134 -4.69 4.77 -6.34
CA MET A 134 -4.75 5.02 -4.91
C MET A 134 -4.69 3.71 -4.11
N ALA A 135 -5.37 2.66 -4.60
CA ALA A 135 -5.34 1.34 -3.98
C ALA A 135 -3.91 0.78 -3.91
N MET A 136 -3.19 0.78 -5.04
CA MET A 136 -1.81 0.29 -5.09
C MET A 136 -0.86 1.12 -4.23
N THR A 137 -0.96 2.46 -4.30
CA THR A 137 -0.08 3.35 -3.54
C THR A 137 -0.33 3.23 -2.04
N SER A 138 -1.58 3.17 -1.61
CA SER A 138 -1.93 2.99 -0.19
C SER A 138 -1.53 1.63 0.34
N PHE A 139 -1.68 0.58 -0.47
CA PHE A 139 -1.20 -0.77 -0.14
C PHE A 139 0.32 -0.77 0.09
N PHE A 140 1.07 -0.13 -0.80
CA PHE A 140 2.52 0.04 -0.65
C PHE A 140 2.87 0.75 0.67
N ILE A 141 2.22 1.89 0.95
CA ILE A 141 2.45 2.67 2.16
C ILE A 141 2.17 1.81 3.40
N GLY A 142 1.03 1.14 3.46
CA GLY A 142 0.64 0.31 4.59
C GLY A 142 1.61 -0.85 4.84
N TYR A 143 2.07 -1.51 3.79
CA TYR A 143 3.07 -2.56 3.88
C TYR A 143 4.41 -2.06 4.44
N VAL A 144 4.92 -0.94 3.90
CA VAL A 144 6.20 -0.36 4.34
C VAL A 144 6.11 0.15 5.78
N VAL A 145 4.99 0.76 6.17
CA VAL A 145 4.77 1.18 7.56
C VAL A 145 4.81 -0.01 8.50
N CYS A 146 4.10 -1.10 8.16
CA CYS A 146 4.09 -2.31 8.99
C CYS A 146 5.50 -2.93 9.10
N ASN A 147 6.21 -3.07 7.98
CA ASN A 147 7.58 -3.58 7.97
C ASN A 147 8.51 -2.72 8.87
N SER A 148 8.43 -1.41 8.72
CA SER A 148 9.27 -0.48 9.50
C SER A 148 8.91 -0.50 10.98
N LEU A 149 7.62 -0.56 11.35
CA LEU A 149 7.15 -0.67 12.72
C LEU A 149 7.65 -1.97 13.37
N GLN A 150 7.52 -3.09 12.69
CA GLN A 150 8.00 -4.38 13.23
C GLN A 150 9.53 -4.41 13.37
N LEU A 151 10.26 -3.82 12.43
CA LEU A 151 11.72 -3.68 12.55
C LEU A 151 12.12 -2.80 13.72
N TYR A 152 11.31 -1.82 14.09
CA TYR A 152 11.56 -0.94 15.22
C TYR A 152 11.18 -1.58 16.56
N THR A 153 10.02 -2.25 16.64
CA THR A 153 9.43 -2.76 17.88
C THR A 153 9.95 -4.15 18.27
N ASN A 154 10.27 -5.00 17.28
CA ASN A 154 10.75 -6.34 17.59
C ASN A 154 12.16 -6.27 18.20
N ASP A 155 12.23 -6.41 19.50
CA ASP A 155 13.48 -6.60 20.19
C ASP A 155 14.06 -7.98 19.85
N VAL A 156 15.28 -7.97 19.32
CA VAL A 156 16.05 -9.18 18.99
C VAL A 156 16.45 -9.97 20.24
N THR A 157 16.11 -9.44 21.41
CA THR A 157 16.47 -9.99 22.73
C THR A 157 15.86 -11.36 23.03
N GLY A 158 14.88 -11.85 22.26
CA GLY A 158 14.21 -13.13 22.51
C GLY A 158 14.89 -14.39 21.95
N SER A 159 15.93 -14.29 21.13
CA SER A 159 16.45 -15.45 20.39
C SER A 159 17.95 -15.72 20.52
N ALA A 160 18.70 -14.87 21.14
CA ALA A 160 20.13 -15.07 21.29
C ALA A 160 20.59 -14.61 22.68
N THR A 161 20.16 -15.31 23.71
CA THR A 161 20.97 -15.44 24.92
C THR A 161 22.17 -16.35 24.61
N LEU A 162 22.91 -16.06 23.58
CA LEU A 162 24.32 -16.26 23.59
C LEU A 162 24.85 -15.11 24.47
N ASN A 163 24.91 -15.37 25.76
CA ASN A 163 25.71 -14.62 26.70
C ASN A 163 27.18 -14.70 26.26
N VAL A 164 27.51 -14.00 25.19
CA VAL A 164 28.86 -13.62 24.89
C VAL A 164 29.07 -12.29 25.64
N PRO A 165 29.65 -12.34 26.84
CA PRO A 165 29.98 -11.12 27.53
C PRO A 165 30.97 -10.35 26.63
N ASN A 166 30.63 -9.09 26.32
CA ASN A 166 31.44 -8.19 25.51
C ASN A 166 31.28 -8.28 23.98
N ALA A 167 30.04 -8.30 23.48
CA ALA A 167 29.81 -7.96 22.07
C ALA A 167 29.28 -6.50 21.93
N PRO A 168 30.12 -5.45 22.04
CA PRO A 168 29.69 -4.07 21.80
C PRO A 168 29.13 -3.91 20.39
N ASP A 169 29.46 -4.79 19.47
CA ASP A 169 29.04 -4.83 18.09
C ASP A 169 27.53 -5.18 17.94
N THR A 170 26.98 -5.98 18.84
CA THR A 170 25.54 -6.36 18.77
C THR A 170 24.63 -5.17 19.09
N GLN A 171 24.96 -4.41 20.13
CA GLN A 171 24.15 -3.24 20.51
C GLN A 171 24.23 -2.14 19.44
N MET A 172 25.38 -1.95 18.83
CA MET A 172 25.55 -1.02 17.73
C MET A 172 24.70 -1.43 16.50
N LYS A 173 24.65 -2.71 16.18
CA LYS A 173 23.81 -3.25 15.08
C LYS A 173 22.31 -3.06 15.36
N ILE A 174 21.86 -3.30 16.59
CA ILE A 174 20.47 -3.07 17.02
C ILE A 174 20.10 -1.59 16.89
N ASN A 175 20.94 -0.69 17.39
CA ASN A 175 20.70 0.75 17.32
C ASN A 175 20.69 1.23 15.87
N LYS A 176 21.57 0.74 15.02
CA LYS A 176 21.58 1.05 13.58
C LYS A 176 20.30 0.58 12.90
N ARG A 177 19.80 -0.62 13.22
CA ARG A 177 18.53 -1.13 12.72
C ARG A 177 17.35 -0.26 13.12
N LYS A 178 17.24 0.10 14.41
CA LYS A 178 16.19 0.99 14.92
C LYS A 178 16.24 2.37 14.25
N SER A 179 17.43 2.93 14.06
CA SER A 179 17.59 4.20 13.34
C SER A 179 17.16 4.11 11.88
N GLN A 180 17.49 3.04 11.17
CA GLN A 180 17.05 2.83 9.78
C GLN A 180 15.54 2.63 9.67
N ALA A 181 14.92 1.89 10.59
CA ALA A 181 13.48 1.70 10.65
C ALA A 181 12.76 3.03 10.92
N MET A 182 13.25 3.85 11.83
CA MET A 182 12.71 5.17 12.12
C MET A 182 12.83 6.10 10.90
N PHE A 183 13.97 6.11 10.22
CA PHE A 183 14.14 6.87 9.00
C PHE A 183 13.15 6.44 7.90
N ALA A 184 12.95 5.14 7.75
CA ALA A 184 11.97 4.62 6.79
C ALA A 184 10.53 5.04 7.16
N LEU A 185 10.16 5.00 8.45
CA LEU A 185 8.84 5.47 8.92
C LEU A 185 8.62 6.95 8.63
N VAL A 186 9.59 7.79 8.94
CA VAL A 186 9.48 9.23 8.68
C VAL A 186 9.39 9.50 7.18
N SER A 187 10.23 8.85 6.38
CA SER A 187 10.24 9.02 4.93
C SER A 187 8.94 8.59 4.28
N ILE A 188 8.37 7.44 4.65
CA ILE A 188 7.11 6.96 4.10
C ILE A 188 5.92 7.81 4.57
N SER A 189 5.97 8.36 5.78
CA SER A 189 4.95 9.28 6.28
C SER A 189 4.93 10.59 5.50
N ILE A 190 6.10 11.17 5.25
CA ILE A 190 6.23 12.37 4.41
C ILE A 190 5.75 12.08 2.99
N PHE A 191 6.17 10.96 2.41
CA PHE A 191 5.72 10.52 1.09
C PHE A 191 4.20 10.37 1.04
N ALA A 192 3.58 9.72 2.03
CA ALA A 192 2.14 9.57 2.11
C ALA A 192 1.42 10.93 2.13
N LEU A 193 1.88 11.86 2.95
CA LEU A 193 1.29 13.21 3.04
C LEU A 193 1.39 13.96 1.70
N ILE A 194 2.53 13.90 1.03
CA ILE A 194 2.73 14.53 -0.28
C ILE A 194 1.78 13.93 -1.31
N VAL A 195 1.71 12.59 -1.37
CA VAL A 195 0.89 11.87 -2.34
C VAL A 195 -0.60 12.14 -2.11
N LEU A 196 -1.07 12.02 -0.86
CA LEU A 196 -2.46 12.28 -0.50
C LEU A 196 -2.83 13.75 -0.75
N GLY A 197 -1.99 14.69 -0.32
CA GLY A 197 -2.19 16.11 -0.54
C GLY A 197 -2.24 16.46 -2.03
N PHE A 198 -1.37 15.85 -2.84
CA PHE A 198 -1.37 16.05 -4.28
C PHE A 198 -2.65 15.52 -4.94
N ARG A 199 -3.08 14.31 -4.61
CA ARG A 199 -4.31 13.70 -5.16
C ARG A 199 -5.56 14.50 -4.79
N TRP A 200 -5.60 15.03 -3.59
CA TRP A 200 -6.69 15.91 -3.16
C TRP A 200 -6.67 17.26 -3.89
N SER A 201 -5.51 17.91 -3.94
CA SER A 201 -5.38 19.23 -4.57
C SER A 201 -5.64 19.22 -6.08
N THR A 202 -5.40 18.09 -6.75
CA THR A 202 -5.69 17.89 -8.18
C THR A 202 -7.14 17.52 -8.48
N GLY A 203 -7.96 17.28 -7.45
CA GLY A 203 -9.35 16.83 -7.61
C GLY A 203 -9.47 15.41 -8.17
N CYS A 204 -8.36 14.64 -8.15
CA CYS A 204 -8.37 13.25 -8.62
C CYS A 204 -9.15 12.33 -7.70
N GLU A 205 -9.25 12.67 -6.43
CA GLU A 205 -9.97 11.90 -5.42
C GLU A 205 -10.85 12.84 -4.60
N ASN A 206 -12.06 12.38 -4.27
CA ASN A 206 -12.88 13.06 -3.28
C ASN A 206 -12.32 12.77 -1.87
N GLY A 207 -12.45 13.70 -0.93
CA GLY A 207 -11.90 13.55 0.43
C GLY A 207 -12.34 12.27 1.14
N ILE A 208 -13.60 11.87 1.00
CA ILE A 208 -14.13 10.64 1.59
C ILE A 208 -13.56 9.41 0.88
N SER A 209 -13.54 9.39 -0.45
CA SER A 209 -12.95 8.32 -1.25
C SER A 209 -11.46 8.16 -0.93
N LEU A 210 -10.73 9.27 -0.80
CA LEU A 210 -9.32 9.28 -0.43
C LEU A 210 -9.08 8.60 0.92
N LEU A 211 -9.88 8.96 1.95
CA LEU A 211 -9.75 8.39 3.28
C LEU A 211 -10.11 6.90 3.31
N LEU A 212 -11.23 6.53 2.69
CA LEU A 212 -11.69 5.13 2.67
C LEU A 212 -10.73 4.23 1.89
N THR A 213 -10.33 4.65 0.69
CA THR A 213 -9.39 3.90 -0.14
C THR A 213 -8.01 3.87 0.51
N GLY A 214 -7.55 5.02 1.03
CA GLY A 214 -6.27 5.14 1.71
C GLY A 214 -6.17 4.25 2.94
N ALA A 215 -7.15 4.34 3.83
CA ALA A 215 -7.20 3.53 5.05
C ALA A 215 -7.45 2.04 4.74
N GLY A 216 -8.38 1.72 3.84
CA GLY A 216 -8.73 0.35 3.49
C GLY A 216 -7.57 -0.40 2.85
N PHE A 217 -6.97 0.17 1.81
CA PHE A 217 -5.83 -0.48 1.14
C PHE A 217 -4.53 -0.34 1.93
N GLY A 218 -4.36 0.70 2.75
CA GLY A 218 -3.29 0.77 3.73
C GLY A 218 -3.37 -0.37 4.74
N ALA A 219 -4.57 -0.62 5.28
CA ALA A 219 -4.81 -1.78 6.15
C ALA A 219 -4.59 -3.11 5.41
N ALA A 220 -5.02 -3.23 4.15
CA ALA A 220 -4.77 -4.43 3.35
C ALA A 220 -3.27 -4.70 3.18
N GLY A 221 -2.45 -3.67 2.91
CA GLY A 221 -0.99 -3.79 2.85
C GLY A 221 -0.38 -4.18 4.19
N TYR A 222 -0.88 -3.62 5.30
CA TYR A 222 -0.48 -3.96 6.66
C TYR A 222 -0.77 -5.44 6.97
N TYR A 223 -1.98 -5.93 6.70
CA TYR A 223 -2.34 -7.32 6.94
C TYR A 223 -1.63 -8.30 5.99
N TRP A 224 -1.36 -7.89 4.76
CA TRP A 224 -0.56 -8.67 3.82
C TRP A 224 0.85 -8.89 4.35
N TYR A 225 1.47 -7.84 4.91
CA TYR A 225 2.75 -7.98 5.58
C TYR A 225 2.68 -8.97 6.75
N GLN A 226 1.67 -8.87 7.61
CA GLN A 226 1.52 -9.78 8.75
C GLN A 226 1.36 -11.23 8.29
N LEU A 227 0.52 -11.47 7.29
CA LEU A 227 0.33 -12.80 6.70
C LEU A 227 1.65 -13.37 6.19
N LEU A 228 2.43 -12.61 5.45
CA LEU A 228 3.74 -13.03 4.96
C LEU A 228 4.74 -13.26 6.11
N SER A 229 4.65 -12.47 7.17
CA SER A 229 5.49 -12.62 8.36
C SER A 229 5.20 -13.92 9.10
N GLU A 230 3.93 -14.29 9.21
CA GLU A 230 3.50 -15.56 9.84
C GLU A 230 3.88 -16.76 8.99
N VAL A 231 3.52 -16.77 7.72
CA VAL A 231 3.79 -17.88 6.77
C VAL A 231 5.29 -18.08 6.57
N GLY A 232 6.05 -17.00 6.45
CA GLY A 232 7.48 -17.04 6.16
C GLY A 232 8.39 -16.94 7.37
N GLN A 233 7.84 -17.00 8.60
CA GLN A 233 8.60 -16.79 9.83
C GLN A 233 9.48 -15.53 9.79
N GLY A 234 8.95 -14.43 9.22
CA GLY A 234 9.62 -13.16 9.07
C GLY A 234 10.56 -13.04 7.86
N ARG A 235 10.84 -14.12 7.13
CA ARG A 235 11.75 -14.09 5.97
C ARG A 235 11.10 -13.58 4.69
N LEU A 236 9.80 -13.82 4.53
CA LEU A 236 9.04 -13.45 3.32
C LEU A 236 8.41 -12.06 3.41
N SER A 237 8.50 -11.39 4.55
CA SER A 237 7.90 -10.09 4.78
C SER A 237 8.89 -8.92 4.75
N ASP A 238 10.17 -9.17 5.02
CA ASP A 238 11.20 -8.13 5.10
C ASP A 238 11.71 -7.72 3.72
N ILE A 239 11.07 -6.72 3.12
CA ILE A 239 11.47 -6.19 1.81
C ILE A 239 12.79 -5.41 1.84
N PHE A 240 13.19 -4.89 2.97
CA PHE A 240 14.46 -4.18 3.10
C PHE A 240 15.65 -5.13 3.32
N GLY A 241 15.40 -6.40 3.60
CA GLY A 241 16.45 -7.41 3.85
C GLY A 241 17.30 -7.11 5.08
N ILE A 242 16.82 -6.23 5.96
CA ILE A 242 17.58 -5.79 7.15
C ILE A 242 17.61 -6.91 8.18
N ALA A 243 16.50 -7.61 8.39
CA ALA A 243 16.44 -8.72 9.33
C ALA A 243 17.39 -9.87 8.92
N ASN A 244 17.46 -10.17 7.62
CA ASN A 244 18.33 -11.24 7.10
C ASN A 244 19.83 -10.89 7.20
N ARG A 245 20.20 -9.62 7.26
CA ARG A 245 21.60 -9.18 7.41
C ARG A 245 22.07 -9.14 8.85
N LEU A 246 21.14 -9.06 9.80
CA LEU A 246 21.46 -8.95 11.23
C LEU A 246 21.38 -10.28 11.98
N LEU A 247 20.56 -11.19 11.51
CA LEU A 247 20.37 -12.51 12.10
C LEU A 247 21.19 -13.52 11.30
N VAL A 248 22.24 -14.04 11.92
CA VAL A 248 22.92 -15.22 11.40
C VAL A 248 21.88 -16.35 11.31
N PRO A 249 21.86 -17.16 10.22
CA PRO A 249 20.88 -18.26 10.05
C PRO A 249 20.75 -19.21 11.25
N SER A 250 21.80 -19.35 12.06
CA SER A 250 21.81 -20.13 13.31
C SER A 250 21.03 -19.50 14.48
N ALA A 251 20.72 -18.20 14.40
CA ALA A 251 19.89 -17.54 15.41
C ALA A 251 18.37 -17.69 15.18
N ILE A 252 17.99 -18.34 14.08
CA ILE A 252 16.62 -18.69 13.78
C ILE A 252 16.34 -19.98 14.57
N LYS A 253 15.33 -19.92 15.45
CA LYS A 253 14.86 -21.04 16.29
C LYS A 253 15.09 -22.39 15.63
N ASN A 254 15.88 -23.25 16.27
CA ASN A 254 16.15 -24.64 15.92
C ASN A 254 17.11 -24.93 14.73
N GLY A 255 17.98 -23.98 14.32
CA GLY A 255 19.11 -24.34 13.49
C GLY A 255 20.10 -25.22 14.27
N PRO A 256 20.71 -26.24 13.66
CA PRO A 256 21.75 -27.03 14.35
C PRO A 256 22.89 -26.12 14.78
N ILE A 257 23.24 -26.18 16.04
CA ILE A 257 24.37 -25.48 16.60
C ILE A 257 25.63 -26.08 15.91
N ALA A 258 26.31 -25.28 15.09
CA ALA A 258 27.58 -25.69 14.56
C ALA A 258 28.56 -25.80 15.75
N CYS A 259 28.88 -27.00 16.16
CA CYS A 259 29.97 -27.24 17.10
C CYS A 259 31.29 -26.88 16.44
N VAL A 260 31.86 -25.75 16.84
CA VAL A 260 33.25 -25.41 16.48
C VAL A 260 34.14 -26.35 17.26
N PRO A 261 34.98 -27.20 16.62
CA PRO A 261 35.92 -28.04 17.33
C PRO A 261 36.86 -27.13 18.12
N ILE A 262 36.94 -27.37 19.43
CA ILE A 262 37.94 -26.69 20.29
C ILE A 262 39.31 -27.22 19.84
N PRO A 263 40.27 -26.34 19.45
CA PRO A 263 41.60 -26.80 19.16
C PRO A 263 42.19 -27.48 20.40
N ALA A 264 42.61 -28.72 20.23
CA ALA A 264 43.30 -29.43 21.30
C ALA A 264 44.55 -28.62 21.71
N GLN A 265 44.66 -28.32 23.02
CA GLN A 265 45.81 -27.71 23.62
C GLN A 265 46.95 -28.72 23.74
#